data_2656233e9d93c73f2ddfe156f76293d3
#
_entry.id   2656233e9d93c73f2ddfe156f76293d3
#
_cell.length_a   1.000
_cell.length_b   1.000
_cell.length_c   1.000
_cell.angle_alpha   90.00
_cell.angle_beta   90.00
_cell.angle_gamma   90.00
#
_symmetry.space_group_name_H-M   'P 1'
#
loop_
_entity.id
_entity.type
_entity.pdbx_description
1 polymer ?
#
loop_
_entity_poly.entity_id
_entity_poly.type
_entity_poly.pdbx_seq_one_letter_code
_entity_poly.pdbx_strand_id
1 'polypeptide(L)'
;KLKFVSVENEIGWMPFMLQQWDYYYNRFKKVNPLPITKNPSEFFNTQVFGTFFRDTVAGHNFEWWGQDNCMWSNDYPHGNSTWPESRKYIDRDLGHLPPDIRKKLVYTNVKQLYDMDIPHAGQ
;
A
#
# COMPACT_ATOMS: atom_id res chain seq x y z
N LYS A 1 1.91 7.95 -17.29
CA LYS A 1 3.13 7.59 -16.54
C LYS A 1 3.05 6.13 -16.14
N LEU A 2 4.19 5.44 -16.07
CA LEU A 2 4.26 4.05 -15.62
C LEU A 2 3.83 3.96 -14.15
N LYS A 3 3.03 2.93 -13.83
CA LYS A 3 2.63 2.58 -12.46
C LYS A 3 3.21 1.21 -12.11
N PHE A 4 3.68 1.04 -10.91
CA PHE A 4 4.20 -0.22 -10.37
C PHE A 4 3.32 -0.69 -9.22
N VAL A 5 3.09 -1.99 -9.13
CA VAL A 5 2.39 -2.60 -8.00
C VAL A 5 3.34 -3.64 -7.37
N SER A 6 3.68 -3.44 -6.11
CA SER A 6 4.39 -4.45 -5.29
C SER A 6 3.35 -5.41 -4.75
N VAL A 7 3.41 -6.67 -5.19
CA VAL A 7 2.43 -7.70 -4.85
C VAL A 7 3.08 -8.75 -3.96
N GLU A 8 2.35 -9.24 -2.95
CA GLU A 8 2.76 -10.30 -2.01
C GLU A 8 4.02 -10.02 -1.18
N ASN A 9 4.35 -8.75 -0.97
CA ASN A 9 5.53 -8.36 -0.20
C ASN A 9 5.18 -7.72 1.16
N GLU A 10 3.90 -7.68 1.49
CA GLU A 10 3.38 -6.85 2.58
C GLU A 10 3.89 -5.40 2.47
N ILE A 11 3.49 -4.50 3.33
CA ILE A 11 3.83 -3.08 3.17
C ILE A 11 4.23 -2.37 4.46
N GLY A 12 4.12 -3.02 5.61
CA GLY A 12 4.46 -2.41 6.90
C GLY A 12 5.92 -1.97 7.03
N TRP A 13 6.83 -2.56 6.24
CA TRP A 13 8.24 -2.21 6.16
C TRP A 13 8.52 -0.98 5.28
N MET A 14 7.64 -0.64 4.36
CA MET A 14 7.88 0.37 3.31
C MET A 14 8.11 1.78 3.87
N PRO A 15 7.35 2.30 4.85
CA PRO A 15 7.59 3.64 5.38
C PRO A 15 9.01 3.84 5.88
N PHE A 16 9.56 2.86 6.59
CA PHE A 16 10.94 2.90 7.06
C PHE A 16 11.93 2.93 5.91
N MET A 17 11.76 2.06 4.91
CA MET A 17 12.66 2.01 3.75
C MET A 17 12.62 3.29 2.93
N LEU A 18 11.44 3.87 2.72
CA LEU A 18 11.31 5.15 2.01
C LEU A 18 12.02 6.28 2.76
N GLN A 19 11.91 6.31 4.08
CA GLN A 19 12.66 7.26 4.92
C GLN A 19 14.17 7.08 4.76
N GLN A 20 14.68 5.84 4.73
CA GLN A 20 16.10 5.57 4.54
C GLN A 20 16.56 5.95 3.12
N TRP A 21 15.79 5.65 2.09
CA TRP A 21 16.11 6.03 0.72
C TRP A 21 16.15 7.55 0.54
N ASP A 22 15.22 8.29 1.11
CA ASP A 22 15.25 9.76 1.09
C ASP A 22 16.51 10.30 1.79
N TYR A 23 16.85 9.73 2.95
CA TYR A 23 18.06 10.10 3.69
C TYR A 23 19.31 9.87 2.86
N TYR A 24 19.50 8.67 2.30
CA TYR A 24 20.69 8.36 1.51
C TYR A 24 20.73 9.12 0.19
N TYR A 25 19.62 9.29 -0.50
CA TYR A 25 19.54 10.13 -1.69
C TYR A 25 20.00 11.54 -1.40
N ASN A 26 19.46 12.19 -0.38
CA ASN A 26 19.82 13.57 -0.04
C ASN A 26 21.28 13.71 0.42
N ARG A 27 21.83 12.68 1.08
CA ARG A 27 23.23 12.66 1.51
C ARG A 27 24.20 12.57 0.34
N PHE A 28 23.89 11.74 -0.66
CA PHE A 28 24.85 11.39 -1.71
C PHE A 28 24.58 12.02 -3.07
N LYS A 29 23.45 12.67 -3.31
CA LYS A 29 23.06 13.22 -4.62
C LYS A 29 24.04 14.21 -5.24
N LYS A 30 24.90 14.85 -4.43
CA LYS A 30 25.94 15.78 -4.93
C LYS A 30 27.19 15.06 -5.42
N VAL A 31 27.52 13.92 -4.83
CA VAL A 31 28.75 13.16 -5.13
C VAL A 31 28.48 11.97 -6.04
N ASN A 32 27.26 11.48 -6.03
CA ASN A 32 26.78 10.38 -6.90
C ASN A 32 25.39 10.73 -7.43
N PRO A 33 25.30 11.60 -8.44
CA PRO A 33 24.01 12.06 -8.94
C PRO A 33 23.21 10.94 -9.62
N LEU A 34 21.96 10.80 -9.22
CA LEU A 34 20.98 9.92 -9.87
C LEU A 34 20.11 10.75 -10.84
N PRO A 35 19.57 10.14 -11.89
CA PRO A 35 18.72 10.83 -12.87
C PRO A 35 17.29 11.07 -12.35
N ILE A 36 17.14 11.39 -11.07
CA ILE A 36 15.88 11.71 -10.41
C ILE A 36 15.97 13.10 -9.75
N THR A 37 14.87 13.84 -9.77
CA THR A 37 14.80 15.21 -9.26
C THR A 37 13.99 15.34 -7.96
N LYS A 38 13.39 14.25 -7.52
CA LYS A 38 12.53 14.17 -6.34
C LYS A 38 13.05 13.11 -5.38
N ASN A 39 12.62 13.19 -4.13
CA ASN A 39 12.89 12.13 -3.17
C ASN A 39 12.23 10.81 -3.60
N PRO A 40 12.85 9.65 -3.32
CA PRO A 40 12.24 8.34 -3.58
C PRO A 40 10.82 8.18 -3.04
N SER A 41 10.52 8.69 -1.84
CA SER A 41 9.18 8.65 -1.24
C SER A 41 8.11 9.35 -2.08
N GLU A 42 8.46 10.43 -2.79
CA GLU A 42 7.51 11.15 -3.66
C GLU A 42 7.10 10.34 -4.89
N PHE A 43 7.95 9.41 -5.36
CA PHE A 43 7.59 8.48 -6.43
C PHE A 43 6.63 7.40 -5.92
N PHE A 44 6.84 6.92 -4.70
CA PHE A 44 5.92 5.96 -4.08
C PHE A 44 4.50 6.51 -4.06
N ASN A 45 4.31 7.72 -3.56
CA ASN A 45 2.99 8.34 -3.44
C ASN A 45 2.27 8.62 -4.77
N THR A 46 2.96 8.51 -5.91
CA THR A 46 2.40 8.86 -7.24
C THR A 46 2.42 7.75 -8.27
N GLN A 47 3.33 6.79 -8.14
CA GLN A 47 3.59 5.78 -9.19
C GLN A 47 3.70 4.35 -8.66
N VAL A 48 3.91 4.17 -7.35
CA VAL A 48 4.06 2.85 -6.74
C VAL A 48 2.87 2.55 -5.85
N PHE A 49 2.34 1.35 -5.99
CA PHE A 49 1.23 0.81 -5.21
C PHE A 49 1.70 -0.45 -4.50
N GLY A 50 1.09 -0.79 -3.38
CA GLY A 50 1.42 -2.01 -2.64
C GLY A 50 0.19 -2.83 -2.31
N THR A 51 0.32 -4.16 -2.29
CA THR A 51 -0.71 -5.04 -1.77
C THR A 51 -0.26 -5.68 -0.46
N PHE A 52 -1.22 -5.95 0.41
CA PHE A 52 -1.02 -6.57 1.71
C PHE A 52 -2.22 -7.44 2.09
N PHE A 53 -2.06 -8.40 2.99
CA PHE A 53 -3.16 -9.24 3.47
C PHE A 53 -3.03 -9.72 4.92
N ARG A 54 -1.83 -9.84 5.48
CA ARG A 54 -1.56 -10.25 6.87
C ARG A 54 -0.58 -9.33 7.56
N ASP A 55 -0.78 -8.03 7.45
CA ASP A 55 0.18 -7.02 7.85
C ASP A 55 -0.39 -6.10 8.94
N THR A 56 -0.29 -6.56 10.19
CA THR A 56 -0.72 -5.76 11.35
C THR A 56 0.11 -4.48 11.50
N VAL A 57 1.40 -4.51 11.11
CA VAL A 57 2.26 -3.31 11.14
C VAL A 57 1.75 -2.26 10.16
N ALA A 58 1.39 -2.67 8.94
CA ALA A 58 0.76 -1.77 7.98
C ALA A 58 -0.55 -1.18 8.51
N GLY A 59 -1.37 -1.98 9.18
CA GLY A 59 -2.60 -1.53 9.82
C GLY A 59 -2.40 -0.30 10.71
N HIS A 60 -1.32 -0.27 11.49
CA HIS A 60 -0.98 0.87 12.35
C HIS A 60 -0.37 2.07 11.62
N ASN A 61 0.02 1.90 10.36
CA ASN A 61 0.61 2.99 9.57
C ASN A 61 -0.43 3.80 8.79
N PHE A 62 -1.60 3.24 8.45
CA PHE A 62 -2.53 3.83 7.49
C PHE A 62 -3.18 5.15 7.89
N GLU A 63 -3.19 5.53 9.14
CA GLU A 63 -3.68 6.85 9.55
C GLU A 63 -2.77 7.99 9.05
N TRP A 64 -1.50 7.70 8.81
CA TRP A 64 -0.52 8.71 8.40
C TRP A 64 0.19 8.39 7.08
N TRP A 65 0.17 7.14 6.59
CA TRP A 65 0.91 6.72 5.41
C TRP A 65 0.17 5.65 4.60
N GLY A 66 0.29 5.70 3.28
CA GLY A 66 -0.08 4.61 2.36
C GLY A 66 -1.56 4.42 2.09
N GLN A 67 -2.45 5.20 2.71
CA GLN A 67 -3.90 5.01 2.58
C GLN A 67 -4.45 5.22 1.16
N ASP A 68 -3.74 5.93 0.28
CA ASP A 68 -4.21 6.26 -1.08
C ASP A 68 -3.60 5.36 -2.17
N ASN A 69 -2.59 4.54 -1.84
CA ASN A 69 -1.89 3.70 -2.80
C ASN A 69 -1.61 2.27 -2.32
N CYS A 70 -2.16 1.87 -1.19
CA CYS A 70 -2.12 0.50 -0.71
C CYS A 70 -3.48 -0.18 -0.90
N MET A 71 -3.46 -1.49 -1.15
CA MET A 71 -4.64 -2.28 -1.46
C MET A 71 -4.60 -3.61 -0.71
N TRP A 72 -5.69 -3.94 -0.04
CA TRP A 72 -5.83 -5.25 0.58
C TRP A 72 -6.09 -6.33 -0.48
N SER A 73 -5.47 -7.50 -0.31
CA SER A 73 -5.69 -8.69 -1.15
C SER A 73 -5.88 -9.92 -0.27
N ASN A 74 -6.29 -11.06 -0.83
CA ASN A 74 -6.48 -12.29 -0.06
C ASN A 74 -5.58 -13.45 -0.48
N ASP A 75 -4.79 -13.26 -1.52
CA ASP A 75 -3.85 -14.26 -2.05
C ASP A 75 -4.48 -15.60 -2.46
N TYR A 76 -5.78 -15.62 -2.78
CA TYR A 76 -6.44 -16.83 -3.25
C TYR A 76 -5.99 -17.18 -4.69
N PRO A 77 -5.69 -18.47 -5.01
CA PRO A 77 -5.91 -19.70 -4.20
C PRO A 77 -4.63 -20.25 -3.54
N HIS A 78 -3.64 -19.44 -3.26
CA HIS A 78 -2.39 -19.90 -2.67
C HIS A 78 -2.56 -20.43 -1.24
N GLY A 79 -1.64 -21.27 -0.79
CA GLY A 79 -1.68 -21.86 0.55
C GLY A 79 -1.57 -20.84 1.69
N ASN A 80 -1.06 -19.63 1.40
CA ASN A 80 -0.99 -18.53 2.35
C ASN A 80 -2.22 -17.61 2.34
N SER A 81 -3.23 -17.93 1.53
CA SER A 81 -4.47 -17.14 1.42
C SER A 81 -5.16 -16.93 2.77
N THR A 82 -5.81 -15.78 2.90
CA THR A 82 -6.72 -15.51 4.01
C THR A 82 -8.13 -16.08 3.81
N TRP A 83 -8.42 -16.63 2.62
CA TRP A 83 -9.70 -17.29 2.34
C TRP A 83 -9.85 -18.60 3.15
N PRO A 84 -11.02 -18.94 3.72
CA PRO A 84 -12.29 -18.19 3.64
C PRO A 84 -12.50 -17.14 4.72
N GLU A 85 -11.51 -16.89 5.59
CA GLU A 85 -11.62 -16.00 6.74
C GLU A 85 -11.20 -14.55 6.47
N SER A 86 -11.15 -14.13 5.21
CA SER A 86 -10.64 -12.81 4.79
C SER A 86 -11.21 -11.63 5.60
N ARG A 87 -12.50 -11.65 5.93
CA ARG A 87 -13.13 -10.60 6.76
C ARG A 87 -12.53 -10.51 8.16
N LYS A 88 -12.20 -11.64 8.77
CA LYS A 88 -11.56 -11.69 10.09
C LYS A 88 -10.18 -11.01 10.08
N TYR A 89 -9.39 -11.23 9.01
CA TYR A 89 -8.10 -10.57 8.85
C TYR A 89 -8.25 -9.06 8.61
N ILE A 90 -9.21 -8.65 7.77
CA ILE A 90 -9.52 -7.24 7.57
C ILE A 90 -9.93 -6.57 8.89
N ASP A 91 -10.80 -7.20 9.67
CA ASP A 91 -11.26 -6.65 10.95
C ASP A 91 -10.13 -6.60 11.98
N ARG A 92 -9.25 -7.60 12.02
CA ARG A 92 -8.08 -7.63 12.91
C ARG A 92 -7.12 -6.46 12.62
N ASP A 93 -6.77 -6.27 11.34
CA ASP A 93 -5.70 -5.35 10.95
C ASP A 93 -6.20 -3.94 10.63
N LEU A 94 -7.46 -3.79 10.21
CA LEU A 94 -8.03 -2.52 9.75
C LEU A 94 -9.27 -2.08 10.54
N GLY A 95 -9.76 -2.89 11.47
CA GLY A 95 -11.00 -2.62 12.19
C GLY A 95 -10.96 -1.36 13.08
N HIS A 96 -9.77 -0.95 13.50
CA HIS A 96 -9.54 0.26 14.29
C HIS A 96 -9.50 1.55 13.45
N LEU A 97 -9.33 1.42 12.12
CA LEU A 97 -9.19 2.57 11.23
C LEU A 97 -10.54 3.28 10.97
N PRO A 98 -10.51 4.59 10.70
CA PRO A 98 -11.66 5.32 10.19
C PRO A 98 -12.30 4.63 8.97
N PRO A 99 -13.64 4.61 8.84
CA PRO A 99 -14.33 3.89 7.77
C PRO A 99 -13.93 4.32 6.35
N ASP A 100 -13.60 5.58 6.15
CA ASP A 100 -13.15 6.13 4.87
C ASP A 100 -11.76 5.61 4.48
N ILE A 101 -10.82 5.51 5.42
CA ILE A 101 -9.50 4.91 5.18
C ILE A 101 -9.65 3.41 4.88
N ARG A 102 -10.42 2.69 5.70
CA ARG A 102 -10.69 1.26 5.47
C ARG A 102 -11.30 1.03 4.08
N LYS A 103 -12.26 1.86 3.66
CA LYS A 103 -12.86 1.80 2.33
C LYS A 103 -11.85 2.01 1.21
N LYS A 104 -10.91 2.95 1.36
CA LYS A 104 -9.84 3.16 0.39
C LYS A 104 -9.03 1.87 0.20
N LEU A 105 -8.57 1.27 1.29
CA LEU A 105 -7.70 0.09 1.28
C LEU A 105 -8.34 -1.16 0.70
N VAL A 106 -9.63 -1.39 0.96
CA VAL A 106 -10.31 -2.63 0.55
C VAL A 106 -11.10 -2.48 -0.77
N TYR A 107 -11.28 -1.27 -1.28
CA TYR A 107 -12.15 -1.04 -2.42
C TYR A 107 -11.69 0.10 -3.34
N THR A 108 -11.58 1.34 -2.82
CA THR A 108 -11.46 2.52 -3.70
C THR A 108 -10.15 2.51 -4.49
N ASN A 109 -9.02 2.17 -3.85
CA ASN A 109 -7.71 2.21 -4.47
C ASN A 109 -7.58 1.21 -5.63
N VAL A 110 -8.04 -0.04 -5.43
CA VAL A 110 -8.00 -1.06 -6.49
C VAL A 110 -8.93 -0.68 -7.64
N LYS A 111 -10.14 -0.19 -7.33
CA LYS A 111 -11.09 0.29 -8.34
C LYS A 111 -10.48 1.39 -9.22
N GLN A 112 -9.84 2.37 -8.62
CA GLN A 112 -9.23 3.50 -9.34
C GLN A 112 -7.98 3.10 -10.11
N LEU A 113 -7.13 2.26 -9.53
CA LEU A 113 -5.87 1.85 -10.16
C LEU A 113 -6.11 1.08 -11.47
N TYR A 114 -7.08 0.18 -11.44
CA TYR A 114 -7.39 -0.73 -12.56
C TYR A 114 -8.59 -0.29 -13.40
N ASP A 115 -9.16 0.88 -13.13
CA ASP A 115 -10.37 1.42 -13.82
C ASP A 115 -11.52 0.41 -13.88
N MET A 116 -11.80 -0.21 -12.73
CA MET A 116 -12.79 -1.29 -12.63
C MET A 116 -14.19 -0.72 -12.41
N ASP A 117 -15.14 -1.18 -13.21
CA ASP A 117 -16.57 -0.93 -12.96
C ASP A 117 -17.13 -2.01 -12.01
N ILE A 118 -16.85 -1.87 -10.72
CA ILE A 118 -17.36 -2.76 -9.67
C ILE A 118 -18.43 -2.03 -8.85
N PRO A 119 -19.59 -2.67 -8.63
CA PRO A 119 -20.65 -2.09 -7.80
C PRO A 119 -20.17 -1.91 -6.36
N HIS A 120 -20.70 -0.89 -5.70
CA HIS A 120 -20.48 -0.68 -4.27
C HIS A 120 -21.10 -1.87 -3.51
N ALA A 121 -20.26 -2.71 -2.90
CA ALA A 121 -20.74 -3.73 -1.98
C ALA A 121 -21.25 -3.04 -0.70
N GLY A 122 -22.58 -2.96 -0.54
CA GLY A 122 -23.22 -2.48 0.69
C GLY A 122 -24.10 -1.24 0.52
N GLN A 123 -24.94 -1.25 -0.49
CA GLN A 123 -26.26 -0.60 -0.39
C GLN A 123 -27.31 -1.65 -0.16
#